data_532c3e6483eb9268a605273ec4d941da
#
_entry.id   532c3e6483eb9268a605273ec4d941da
#
_cell.length_a   1.000
_cell.length_b   1.000
_cell.length_c   1.000
_cell.angle_alpha   90.00
_cell.angle_beta   90.00
_cell.angle_gamma   90.00
#
_symmetry.space_group_name_H-M   'P 1'
#
loop_
_entity.id
_entity.type
_entity.pdbx_description
1 polymer ?
#
loop_
_entity_poly.entity_id
_entity_poly.type
_entity_poly.pdbx_seq_one_letter_code
_entity_poly.pdbx_strand_id
1 'polypeptide(L)'
;QGMPNQYYFSNDAGKSGYQDPLVHQAINQYNSYISSNNITSLNGKREARKLFPLCKPSTEGNQDLPDDGYVDGARTNYAMIKMEEAANSGKPFFLAVGYTKPHLPFVAPKKYWDLYDRNNISIHPEQGRDSSIPSIAFHNNHELVNSYSDIPINGNITIDKQKELIHGYKACVSYVDAQVGKLLSKLDELGLSDNTIIVLWGDHGWHLGDHGLWIKHTNFEQAVSSPMIIYSPDHGIENNKTNSPVELLDILS
;
A
#
# COMPACT_ATOMS: atom_id res chain seq x y z
N GLN A 1 -15.29 8.87 -19.06
CA GLN A 1 -13.97 9.38 -19.44
C GLN A 1 -13.04 9.03 -18.31
N GLY A 2 -12.06 8.17 -18.56
CA GLY A 2 -11.08 7.79 -17.54
C GLY A 2 -10.34 9.01 -16.98
N MET A 3 -9.90 8.94 -15.74
CA MET A 3 -9.07 9.96 -15.16
C MET A 3 -7.83 10.18 -16.03
N PRO A 4 -7.46 11.40 -16.35
CA PRO A 4 -6.24 11.66 -17.11
C PRO A 4 -5.03 11.10 -16.36
N ASN A 5 -4.18 10.33 -17.03
CA ASN A 5 -3.00 9.70 -16.45
C ASN A 5 -2.04 10.68 -15.75
N GLN A 6 -2.12 11.95 -16.06
CA GLN A 6 -1.30 12.98 -15.44
C GLN A 6 -1.60 13.26 -13.97
N TYR A 7 -2.73 12.79 -13.46
CA TYR A 7 -3.02 12.92 -12.05
C TYR A 7 -2.46 11.82 -11.20
N TYR A 8 -1.73 10.97 -11.77
CA TYR A 8 -1.01 9.99 -11.05
C TYR A 8 0.34 10.47 -10.71
N PHE A 9 0.37 11.67 -10.45
CA PHE A 9 1.02 12.08 -9.52
C PHE A 9 2.29 11.87 -9.34
N SER A 10 2.70 11.90 -9.80
CA SER A 10 3.54 11.52 -9.35
C SER A 10 4.80 11.47 -9.77
N ASN A 11 4.96 11.95 -10.59
CA ASN A 11 6.15 11.88 -11.31
C ASN A 11 7.33 12.57 -10.67
N ASP A 12 7.02 13.50 -9.85
CA ASP A 12 8.07 14.33 -9.32
C ASP A 12 8.51 13.89 -7.95
N ALA A 13 7.67 13.23 -7.23
CA ALA A 13 8.08 12.61 -5.99
C ALA A 13 8.91 11.36 -6.18
N GLY A 14 9.68 11.38 -7.22
CA GLY A 14 10.32 10.19 -7.65
C GLY A 14 9.30 9.07 -7.77
N LYS A 15 9.23 8.40 -8.81
CA LYS A 15 8.34 7.31 -9.17
C LYS A 15 8.05 6.27 -8.07
N SER A 16 8.58 6.45 -6.90
CA SER A 16 8.51 5.61 -5.71
C SER A 16 7.62 6.18 -4.60
N GLY A 17 7.19 7.42 -4.68
CA GLY A 17 6.37 8.06 -3.65
C GLY A 17 7.12 8.51 -2.39
N TYR A 18 8.45 8.40 -2.35
CA TYR A 18 9.27 8.89 -1.24
C TYR A 18 9.24 10.42 -1.15
N GLN A 19 9.29 10.95 0.07
CA GLN A 19 9.29 12.38 0.36
C GLN A 19 10.55 12.85 1.09
N ASP A 20 11.37 11.94 1.60
CA ASP A 20 12.61 12.28 2.29
C ASP A 20 13.66 12.83 1.32
N PRO A 21 14.17 14.06 1.52
CA PRO A 21 15.23 14.63 0.70
C PRO A 21 16.50 13.78 0.62
N LEU A 22 16.84 13.05 1.69
CA LEU A 22 17.99 12.13 1.69
C LEU A 22 17.78 10.94 0.77
N VAL A 23 16.55 10.43 0.70
CA VAL A 23 16.17 9.37 -0.24
C VAL A 23 16.27 9.89 -1.67
N HIS A 24 15.76 11.08 -1.96
CA HIS A 24 15.87 11.72 -3.28
C HIS A 24 17.34 11.92 -3.68
N GLN A 25 18.18 12.40 -2.75
CA GLN A 25 19.61 12.54 -3.00
C GLN A 25 20.27 11.18 -3.34
N ALA A 26 19.96 10.14 -2.57
CA ALA A 26 20.49 8.80 -2.81
C ALA A 26 20.02 8.22 -4.14
N ILE A 27 18.76 8.45 -4.54
CA ILE A 27 18.24 8.07 -5.86
C ILE A 27 19.05 8.74 -6.97
N ASN A 28 19.29 10.03 -6.85
CA ASN A 28 20.08 10.78 -7.85
C ASN A 28 21.52 10.26 -7.95
N GLN A 29 22.17 10.01 -6.82
CA GLN A 29 23.52 9.43 -6.78
C GLN A 29 23.55 8.04 -7.41
N TYR A 30 22.60 7.17 -7.08
CA TYR A 30 22.47 5.85 -7.68
C TYR A 30 22.27 5.93 -9.20
N ASN A 31 21.33 6.77 -9.66
CA ASN A 31 21.07 6.93 -11.09
C ASN A 31 22.29 7.45 -11.84
N SER A 32 23.03 8.38 -11.29
CA SER A 32 24.30 8.88 -11.85
C SER A 32 25.34 7.78 -11.92
N TYR A 33 25.47 6.96 -10.87
CA TYR A 33 26.41 5.87 -10.82
C TYR A 33 26.13 4.79 -11.88
N ILE A 34 24.87 4.32 -12.00
CA ILE A 34 24.51 3.30 -12.99
C ILE A 34 24.67 3.82 -14.41
N SER A 35 24.38 5.11 -14.66
CA SER A 35 24.56 5.74 -15.96
C SER A 35 26.04 5.84 -16.34
N SER A 36 26.88 6.39 -15.46
CA SER A 36 28.30 6.58 -15.68
C SER A 36 29.08 5.27 -15.86
N ASN A 37 28.59 4.17 -15.27
CA ASN A 37 29.21 2.85 -15.39
C ASN A 37 28.52 1.95 -16.42
N ASN A 38 27.59 2.48 -17.22
CA ASN A 38 26.82 1.73 -18.23
C ASN A 38 26.15 0.45 -17.68
N ILE A 39 25.64 0.51 -16.45
CA ILE A 39 25.00 -0.62 -15.77
C ILE A 39 23.56 -0.77 -16.28
N THR A 40 23.32 -1.68 -17.20
CA THR A 40 21.99 -1.92 -17.81
C THR A 40 21.31 -3.16 -17.26
N SER A 41 22.07 -4.20 -16.87
CA SER A 41 21.52 -5.47 -16.40
C SER A 41 20.83 -5.34 -15.04
N LEU A 42 19.78 -6.15 -14.82
CA LEU A 42 19.07 -6.19 -13.54
C LEU A 42 19.98 -6.56 -12.36
N ASN A 43 20.87 -7.53 -12.57
CA ASN A 43 21.83 -7.93 -11.53
C ASN A 43 22.82 -6.81 -11.22
N GLY A 44 23.36 -6.15 -12.23
CA GLY A 44 24.26 -5.00 -12.01
C GLY A 44 23.59 -3.85 -11.27
N LYS A 45 22.35 -3.53 -11.62
CA LYS A 45 21.55 -2.52 -10.90
C LYS A 45 21.27 -2.91 -9.44
N ARG A 46 21.03 -4.18 -9.19
CA ARG A 46 20.83 -4.73 -7.85
C ARG A 46 22.10 -4.64 -7.01
N GLU A 47 23.24 -5.02 -7.56
CA GLU A 47 24.53 -4.88 -6.87
C GLU A 47 24.88 -3.41 -6.61
N ALA A 48 24.62 -2.53 -7.57
CA ALA A 48 24.85 -1.09 -7.40
C ALA A 48 24.00 -0.49 -6.25
N ARG A 49 22.78 -0.98 -6.00
CA ARG A 49 21.95 -0.50 -4.88
C ARG A 49 22.61 -0.68 -3.51
N LYS A 50 23.45 -1.69 -3.34
CA LYS A 50 24.17 -1.91 -2.08
C LYS A 50 25.08 -0.74 -1.71
N LEU A 51 25.57 0.00 -2.71
CA LEU A 51 26.41 1.17 -2.51
C LEU A 51 25.58 2.41 -2.09
N PHE A 52 24.28 2.36 -2.28
CA PHE A 52 23.34 3.45 -2.00
C PHE A 52 22.14 2.96 -1.18
N PRO A 53 22.31 2.66 0.11
CA PRO A 53 21.28 2.00 0.93
C PRO A 53 19.94 2.74 0.98
N LEU A 54 19.95 4.06 0.79
CA LEU A 54 18.73 4.88 0.78
C LEU A 54 18.14 5.09 -0.60
N CYS A 55 18.70 4.55 -1.67
CA CYS A 55 18.20 4.84 -3.02
C CYS A 55 16.83 4.20 -3.32
N LYS A 56 16.41 3.21 -2.55
CA LYS A 56 15.08 2.59 -2.60
C LYS A 56 14.77 1.86 -1.30
N PRO A 57 14.56 2.56 -0.19
CA PRO A 57 14.23 1.95 1.09
C PRO A 57 12.85 1.29 1.04
N SER A 58 12.66 0.23 1.83
CA SER A 58 11.37 -0.47 1.95
C SER A 58 10.34 0.29 2.77
N THR A 59 10.79 1.28 3.55
CA THR A 59 9.97 2.08 4.46
C THR A 59 10.40 3.53 4.46
N GLU A 60 9.44 4.45 4.67
CA GLU A 60 9.69 5.86 4.97
C GLU A 60 8.56 6.40 5.86
N GLY A 61 8.90 6.99 7.00
CA GLY A 61 7.92 7.48 7.96
C GLY A 61 8.38 8.68 8.78
N ASN A 62 9.43 9.36 8.33
CA ASN A 62 10.07 10.46 9.05
C ASN A 62 9.62 11.86 8.58
N GLN A 63 8.82 11.96 7.53
CA GLN A 63 8.40 13.24 6.98
C GLN A 63 7.07 13.70 7.56
N ASP A 64 7.09 14.87 8.20
CA ASP A 64 5.90 15.54 8.74
C ASP A 64 5.24 16.39 7.66
N LEU A 65 4.64 15.73 6.70
CA LEU A 65 3.93 16.34 5.58
C LEU A 65 2.43 16.07 5.70
N PRO A 66 1.58 16.94 5.11
CA PRO A 66 0.16 16.69 5.00
C PRO A 66 -0.12 15.44 4.14
N ASP A 67 -1.33 14.88 4.28
CA ASP A 67 -1.70 13.65 3.59
C ASP A 67 -1.54 13.73 2.06
N ASP A 68 -1.85 14.88 1.49
CA ASP A 68 -1.77 15.16 0.05
C ASP A 68 -0.35 15.47 -0.45
N GLY A 69 0.62 15.57 0.44
CA GLY A 69 2.03 15.46 0.10
C GLY A 69 2.41 14.06 -0.42
N TYR A 70 1.52 13.08 -0.26
CA TYR A 70 1.69 11.70 -0.70
C TYR A 70 0.61 11.33 -1.73
N VAL A 71 0.92 10.34 -2.56
CA VAL A 71 0.10 9.97 -3.73
C VAL A 71 -1.36 9.67 -3.38
N ASP A 72 -1.61 8.88 -2.35
CA ASP A 72 -2.98 8.45 -2.03
C ASP A 72 -3.82 9.58 -1.43
N GLY A 73 -3.21 10.50 -0.67
CA GLY A 73 -3.88 11.70 -0.20
C GLY A 73 -4.23 12.68 -1.34
N ALA A 74 -3.32 12.84 -2.30
CA ALA A 74 -3.59 13.63 -3.49
C ALA A 74 -4.72 13.04 -4.35
N ARG A 75 -4.77 11.69 -4.47
CA ARG A 75 -5.89 10.98 -5.12
C ARG A 75 -7.22 11.23 -4.40
N THR A 76 -7.19 11.22 -3.06
CA THR A 76 -8.37 11.51 -2.25
C THR A 76 -8.91 12.91 -2.53
N ASN A 77 -8.04 13.92 -2.53
CA ASN A 77 -8.44 15.30 -2.85
C ASN A 77 -9.06 15.39 -4.25
N TYR A 78 -8.45 14.73 -5.23
CA TYR A 78 -8.99 14.69 -6.58
C TYR A 78 -10.34 13.96 -6.65
N ALA A 79 -10.49 12.83 -5.95
CA ALA A 79 -11.74 12.09 -5.89
C ALA A 79 -12.87 12.91 -5.26
N MET A 80 -12.58 13.69 -4.21
CA MET A 80 -13.56 14.61 -3.59
C MET A 80 -14.02 15.67 -4.58
N ILE A 81 -13.13 16.23 -5.39
CA ILE A 81 -13.50 17.19 -6.45
C ILE A 81 -14.42 16.50 -7.47
N LYS A 82 -14.12 15.29 -7.90
CA LYS A 82 -14.95 14.54 -8.86
C LYS A 82 -16.30 14.14 -8.29
N MET A 83 -16.36 13.84 -7.01
CA MET A 83 -17.61 13.57 -6.29
C MET A 83 -18.51 14.82 -6.28
N GLU A 84 -17.96 15.99 -6.00
CA GLU A 84 -18.68 17.26 -6.01
C GLU A 84 -19.19 17.64 -7.42
N GLU A 85 -18.34 17.47 -8.45
CA GLU A 85 -18.76 17.67 -9.85
C GLU A 85 -19.92 16.73 -10.23
N ALA A 86 -19.83 15.46 -9.82
CA ALA A 86 -20.88 14.47 -10.08
C ALA A 86 -22.19 14.82 -9.36
N ALA A 87 -22.12 15.18 -8.08
CA ALA A 87 -23.28 15.64 -7.28
C ALA A 87 -23.99 16.83 -7.96
N ASN A 88 -23.21 17.84 -8.36
CA ASN A 88 -23.73 19.04 -9.01
C ASN A 88 -24.35 18.77 -10.40
N SER A 89 -24.02 17.64 -11.02
CA SER A 89 -24.63 17.27 -12.31
C SER A 89 -26.09 16.81 -12.18
N GLY A 90 -26.52 16.43 -10.99
CA GLY A 90 -27.85 15.87 -10.72
C GLY A 90 -28.09 14.50 -11.38
N LYS A 91 -27.04 13.83 -11.86
CA LYS A 91 -27.14 12.53 -12.53
C LYS A 91 -26.58 11.42 -11.63
N PRO A 92 -27.09 10.19 -11.75
CA PRO A 92 -26.44 9.03 -11.14
C PRO A 92 -24.99 8.92 -11.58
N PHE A 93 -24.11 8.52 -10.68
CA PHE A 93 -22.69 8.35 -10.97
C PHE A 93 -22.14 7.04 -10.37
N PHE A 94 -21.04 6.60 -10.92
CA PHE A 94 -20.17 5.56 -10.37
C PHE A 94 -18.79 6.17 -10.19
N LEU A 95 -18.24 6.09 -8.98
CA LEU A 95 -16.91 6.59 -8.65
C LEU A 95 -16.07 5.46 -8.04
N ALA A 96 -15.01 5.07 -8.71
CA ALA A 96 -14.03 4.13 -8.19
C ALA A 96 -12.75 4.87 -7.80
N VAL A 97 -12.28 4.65 -6.57
CA VAL A 97 -11.06 5.25 -6.02
C VAL A 97 -10.10 4.16 -5.60
N GLY A 98 -8.94 4.08 -6.24
CA GLY A 98 -7.92 3.09 -5.94
C GLY A 98 -6.75 3.69 -5.17
N TYR A 99 -6.35 3.03 -4.07
CA TYR A 99 -5.20 3.38 -3.27
C TYR A 99 -4.04 2.41 -3.50
N THR A 100 -2.82 2.94 -3.43
CA THR A 100 -1.61 2.12 -3.56
C THR A 100 -1.21 1.48 -2.24
N LYS A 101 -1.44 2.20 -1.13
CA LYS A 101 -1.12 1.67 0.19
C LYS A 101 -2.20 0.68 0.64
N PRO A 102 -1.81 -0.34 1.41
CA PRO A 102 -0.51 -0.60 2.06
C PRO A 102 0.54 -1.38 1.22
N HIS A 103 0.58 -1.26 -0.08
CA HIS A 103 1.64 -1.85 -0.91
C HIS A 103 3.03 -1.23 -0.59
N LEU A 104 4.09 -2.04 -0.74
CA LEU A 104 5.49 -1.57 -0.67
C LEU A 104 5.80 -0.48 -1.72
N PRO A 105 6.74 0.45 -1.44
CA PRO A 105 7.37 0.68 -0.13
C PRO A 105 6.35 1.19 0.88
N PHE A 106 6.54 0.87 2.16
CA PHE A 106 5.65 1.35 3.21
C PHE A 106 5.97 2.81 3.54
N VAL A 107 5.36 3.71 2.81
CA VAL A 107 5.57 5.17 2.90
C VAL A 107 4.25 5.82 3.30
N ALA A 108 4.27 6.55 4.40
CA ALA A 108 3.13 7.28 4.93
C ALA A 108 3.59 8.51 5.73
N PRO A 109 2.75 9.55 5.90
CA PRO A 109 3.05 10.68 6.76
C PRO A 109 3.41 10.25 8.18
N LYS A 110 4.39 10.93 8.78
CA LYS A 110 4.91 10.63 10.13
C LYS A 110 3.82 10.42 11.17
N LYS A 111 2.75 11.22 11.15
CA LYS A 111 1.64 11.12 12.12
C LYS A 111 0.99 9.73 12.20
N TYR A 112 1.00 8.95 11.11
CA TYR A 112 0.47 7.58 11.12
C TYR A 112 1.46 6.56 11.66
N TRP A 113 2.76 6.82 11.52
CA TRP A 113 3.79 6.04 12.18
C TRP A 113 3.77 6.27 13.69
N ASP A 114 3.57 7.50 14.13
CA ASP A 114 3.52 7.87 15.55
C ASP A 114 2.33 7.24 16.31
N LEU A 115 1.36 6.66 15.60
CA LEU A 115 0.25 5.91 16.23
C LEU A 115 0.71 4.58 16.87
N TYR A 116 1.88 4.09 16.52
CA TYR A 116 2.36 2.78 16.94
C TYR A 116 3.74 2.87 17.58
N ASP A 117 3.93 2.21 18.71
CA ASP A 117 5.27 2.00 19.29
C ASP A 117 5.89 0.75 18.68
N ARG A 118 7.01 0.91 17.96
CA ARG A 118 7.75 -0.19 17.32
C ARG A 118 8.21 -1.25 18.33
N ASN A 119 8.52 -0.86 19.56
CA ASN A 119 8.96 -1.79 20.60
C ASN A 119 7.86 -2.80 20.98
N ASN A 120 6.59 -2.38 20.88
CA ASN A 120 5.42 -3.18 21.19
C ASN A 120 4.91 -4.00 19.99
N ILE A 121 5.57 -3.92 18.83
CA ILE A 121 5.20 -4.72 17.66
C ILE A 121 5.73 -6.13 17.82
N SER A 122 4.82 -7.09 17.80
CA SER A 122 5.14 -8.52 17.76
C SER A 122 5.42 -8.97 16.35
N ILE A 123 6.44 -9.80 16.17
CA ILE A 123 6.67 -10.54 14.93
C ILE A 123 5.82 -11.82 14.95
N HIS A 124 5.54 -12.38 13.76
CA HIS A 124 4.80 -13.63 13.69
C HIS A 124 5.57 -14.77 14.37
N PRO A 125 4.93 -15.58 15.23
CA PRO A 125 5.62 -16.65 15.94
C PRO A 125 6.09 -17.79 15.02
N GLU A 126 5.32 -18.07 13.95
CA GLU A 126 5.61 -19.14 12.99
C GLU A 126 6.25 -18.55 11.73
N GLN A 127 7.57 -18.40 11.76
CA GLN A 127 8.34 -17.87 10.63
C GLN A 127 9.02 -18.98 9.80
N GLY A 128 8.92 -20.21 10.22
CA GLY A 128 9.46 -21.36 9.54
C GLY A 128 8.57 -21.83 8.39
N ARG A 129 9.17 -22.44 7.37
CA ARG A 129 8.42 -23.20 6.37
C ARG A 129 8.13 -24.58 6.92
N ASP A 130 6.87 -24.96 6.97
CA ASP A 130 6.46 -26.30 7.33
C ASP A 130 6.90 -27.28 6.22
N SER A 131 7.68 -28.29 6.60
CA SER A 131 8.20 -29.30 5.66
C SER A 131 7.12 -30.24 5.09
N SER A 132 5.94 -30.28 5.69
CA SER A 132 4.79 -31.02 5.18
C SER A 132 4.10 -30.33 4.01
N ILE A 133 4.33 -29.02 3.83
CA ILE A 133 3.76 -28.23 2.75
C ILE A 133 4.69 -28.30 1.52
N PRO A 134 4.16 -28.64 0.33
CA PRO A 134 4.96 -28.69 -0.89
C PRO A 134 5.70 -27.38 -1.16
N SER A 135 6.95 -27.45 -1.58
CA SER A 135 7.80 -26.26 -1.80
C SER A 135 7.25 -25.27 -2.82
N ILE A 136 6.41 -25.73 -3.75
CA ILE A 136 5.73 -24.89 -4.74
C ILE A 136 4.74 -23.90 -4.11
N ALA A 137 4.28 -24.16 -2.89
CA ALA A 137 3.37 -23.24 -2.17
C ALA A 137 4.11 -21.98 -1.69
N PHE A 138 5.44 -22.01 -1.65
CA PHE A 138 6.26 -20.91 -1.14
C PHE A 138 6.97 -20.18 -2.28
N HIS A 139 7.09 -18.87 -2.14
CA HIS A 139 7.99 -18.06 -2.96
C HIS A 139 9.24 -17.63 -2.14
N ASN A 140 10.16 -16.92 -2.78
CA ASN A 140 11.41 -16.47 -2.19
C ASN A 140 11.45 -14.97 -1.87
N ASN A 141 10.29 -14.35 -1.60
CA ASN A 141 10.16 -12.92 -1.29
C ASN A 141 10.77 -11.98 -2.34
N HIS A 142 10.77 -12.37 -3.60
CA HIS A 142 11.52 -11.73 -4.68
C HIS A 142 11.17 -10.24 -4.85
N GLU A 143 9.93 -9.84 -4.63
CA GLU A 143 9.50 -8.44 -4.70
C GLU A 143 10.18 -7.60 -3.62
N LEU A 144 10.23 -8.09 -2.37
CA LEU A 144 10.90 -7.39 -1.27
C LEU A 144 12.43 -7.43 -1.44
N VAL A 145 13.00 -8.63 -1.59
CA VAL A 145 14.45 -8.87 -1.60
C VAL A 145 15.13 -8.25 -2.81
N ASN A 146 14.49 -8.30 -3.98
CA ASN A 146 15.10 -7.82 -5.22
C ASN A 146 14.88 -6.33 -5.47
N SER A 147 13.89 -5.72 -4.82
CA SER A 147 13.49 -4.36 -5.15
C SER A 147 14.06 -3.31 -4.20
N TYR A 148 14.28 -3.62 -2.93
CA TYR A 148 14.59 -2.60 -1.91
C TYR A 148 16.06 -2.66 -1.51
N SER A 149 16.64 -1.46 -1.32
CA SER A 149 18.08 -1.29 -1.05
C SER A 149 18.48 -1.61 0.38
N ASP A 150 17.54 -1.56 1.29
CA ASP A 150 17.68 -1.79 2.73
C ASP A 150 17.31 -3.23 3.17
N ILE A 151 17.01 -4.11 2.21
CA ILE A 151 16.69 -5.51 2.46
C ILE A 151 17.88 -6.39 2.04
N PRO A 152 18.35 -7.31 2.91
CA PRO A 152 19.43 -8.22 2.59
C PRO A 152 19.06 -9.15 1.42
N ILE A 153 20.00 -9.34 0.48
CA ILE A 153 19.78 -10.16 -0.72
C ILE A 153 19.56 -11.63 -0.40
N ASN A 154 20.16 -12.12 0.69
CA ASN A 154 19.95 -13.49 1.17
C ASN A 154 18.59 -13.71 1.85
N GLY A 155 17.77 -12.68 1.95
CA GLY A 155 16.44 -12.75 2.56
C GLY A 155 16.43 -12.85 4.08
N ASN A 156 17.58 -12.79 4.75
CA ASN A 156 17.65 -12.82 6.22
C ASN A 156 17.28 -11.46 6.81
N ILE A 157 16.00 -11.28 7.09
CA ILE A 157 15.45 -10.03 7.64
C ILE A 157 15.58 -10.08 9.16
N THR A 158 16.36 -9.17 9.75
CA THR A 158 16.53 -9.08 11.21
C THR A 158 15.21 -8.79 11.91
N ILE A 159 15.11 -9.12 13.20
CA ILE A 159 13.92 -8.86 14.01
C ILE A 159 13.54 -7.36 13.97
N ASP A 160 14.53 -6.48 14.10
CA ASP A 160 14.29 -5.04 14.05
C ASP A 160 13.73 -4.59 12.71
N LYS A 161 14.24 -5.14 11.60
CA LYS A 161 13.73 -4.84 10.27
C LYS A 161 12.34 -5.43 10.04
N GLN A 162 12.04 -6.61 10.57
CA GLN A 162 10.70 -7.17 10.56
C GLN A 162 9.70 -6.26 11.29
N LYS A 163 10.05 -5.81 12.49
CA LYS A 163 9.23 -4.85 13.25
C LYS A 163 9.05 -3.54 12.51
N GLU A 164 10.08 -3.06 11.82
CA GLU A 164 10.00 -1.85 11.00
C GLU A 164 9.03 -2.03 9.83
N LEU A 165 9.09 -3.15 9.11
CA LEU A 165 8.19 -3.47 8.00
C LEU A 165 6.73 -3.58 8.49
N ILE A 166 6.48 -4.27 9.61
CA ILE A 166 5.15 -4.37 10.21
C ILE A 166 4.65 -3.00 10.66
N HIS A 167 5.51 -2.18 11.25
CA HIS A 167 5.19 -0.81 11.63
C HIS A 167 4.77 0.02 10.42
N GLY A 168 5.55 -0.02 9.35
CA GLY A 168 5.26 0.68 8.11
C GLY A 168 3.96 0.22 7.46
N TYR A 169 3.69 -1.09 7.46
CA TYR A 169 2.41 -1.62 6.98
C TYR A 169 1.23 -1.05 7.77
N LYS A 170 1.28 -1.10 9.11
CA LYS A 170 0.25 -0.53 9.98
C LYS A 170 0.04 0.97 9.75
N ALA A 171 1.13 1.73 9.63
CA ALA A 171 1.08 3.16 9.34
C ALA A 171 0.39 3.43 7.98
N CYS A 172 0.69 2.63 6.96
CA CYS A 172 0.06 2.73 5.65
C CYS A 172 -1.45 2.38 5.70
N VAL A 173 -1.84 1.37 6.48
CA VAL A 173 -3.26 1.04 6.70
C VAL A 173 -3.99 2.21 7.34
N SER A 174 -3.45 2.77 8.44
CA SER A 174 -4.05 3.95 9.09
C SER A 174 -4.10 5.18 8.20
N TYR A 175 -3.11 5.34 7.32
CA TYR A 175 -3.12 6.42 6.34
C TYR A 175 -4.26 6.27 5.34
N VAL A 176 -4.45 5.07 4.78
CA VAL A 176 -5.56 4.80 3.84
C VAL A 176 -6.92 4.91 4.53
N ASP A 177 -7.05 4.38 5.74
CA ASP A 177 -8.26 4.51 6.55
C ASP A 177 -8.69 5.98 6.71
N ALA A 178 -7.73 6.86 7.02
CA ALA A 178 -8.00 8.29 7.10
C ALA A 178 -8.40 8.90 5.73
N GLN A 179 -7.87 8.38 4.62
CA GLN A 179 -8.28 8.85 3.29
C GLN A 179 -9.71 8.39 2.96
N VAL A 180 -10.06 7.15 3.28
CA VAL A 180 -11.44 6.65 3.17
C VAL A 180 -12.39 7.51 4.01
N GLY A 181 -12.01 7.82 5.26
CA GLY A 181 -12.79 8.70 6.13
C GLY A 181 -13.10 10.07 5.51
N LYS A 182 -12.14 10.67 4.79
CA LYS A 182 -12.35 11.93 4.07
C LYS A 182 -13.39 11.81 2.94
N LEU A 183 -13.35 10.69 2.19
CA LEU A 183 -14.33 10.45 1.14
C LEU A 183 -15.73 10.27 1.71
N LEU A 184 -15.87 9.52 2.82
CA LEU A 184 -17.15 9.34 3.50
C LEU A 184 -17.69 10.66 4.05
N SER A 185 -16.84 11.47 4.68
CA SER A 185 -17.23 12.81 5.16
C SER A 185 -17.66 13.71 4.01
N LYS A 186 -16.98 13.65 2.86
CA LYS A 186 -17.36 14.44 1.68
C LYS A 186 -18.70 13.99 1.10
N LEU A 187 -18.97 12.69 1.10
CA LEU A 187 -20.25 12.13 0.66
C LEU A 187 -21.40 12.65 1.55
N ASP A 188 -21.16 12.68 2.87
CA ASP A 188 -22.11 13.18 3.85
C ASP A 188 -22.36 14.70 3.70
N GLU A 189 -21.29 15.48 3.56
CA GLU A 189 -21.36 16.93 3.29
C GLU A 189 -22.22 17.26 2.04
N LEU A 190 -22.19 16.40 1.04
CA LEU A 190 -22.96 16.54 -0.21
C LEU A 190 -24.40 16.04 -0.08
N GLY A 191 -24.80 15.47 1.07
CA GLY A 191 -26.14 14.92 1.30
C GLY A 191 -26.41 13.66 0.49
N LEU A 192 -25.38 12.87 0.16
CA LEU A 192 -25.47 11.68 -0.70
C LEU A 192 -25.40 10.37 0.07
N SER A 193 -25.12 10.38 1.37
CA SER A 193 -24.93 9.18 2.19
C SER A 193 -26.13 8.24 2.18
N ASP A 194 -27.35 8.81 2.18
CA ASP A 194 -28.60 8.02 2.18
C ASP A 194 -29.02 7.53 0.80
N ASN A 195 -28.25 7.84 -0.24
CA ASN A 195 -28.55 7.47 -1.63
C ASN A 195 -27.32 6.97 -2.37
N THR A 196 -26.36 6.37 -1.66
CA THR A 196 -25.13 5.86 -2.26
C THR A 196 -24.77 4.51 -1.65
N ILE A 197 -24.60 3.52 -2.50
CA ILE A 197 -24.01 2.24 -2.11
C ILE A 197 -22.49 2.41 -2.08
N ILE A 198 -21.86 1.99 -0.97
CA ILE A 198 -20.43 2.08 -0.78
C ILE A 198 -19.87 0.66 -0.67
N VAL A 199 -18.86 0.36 -1.48
CA VAL A 199 -18.13 -0.90 -1.43
C VAL A 199 -16.65 -0.62 -1.19
N LEU A 200 -16.11 -1.16 -0.11
CA LEU A 200 -14.69 -1.11 0.23
C LEU A 200 -14.12 -2.51 0.22
N TRP A 201 -13.04 -2.76 -0.52
CA TRP A 201 -12.38 -4.06 -0.52
C TRP A 201 -10.87 -3.93 -0.70
N GLY A 202 -10.15 -4.96 -0.26
CA GLY A 202 -8.75 -5.18 -0.65
C GLY A 202 -8.68 -6.08 -1.88
N ASP A 203 -7.72 -5.88 -2.76
CA ASP A 203 -7.49 -6.72 -3.95
C ASP A 203 -6.88 -8.07 -3.60
N HIS A 204 -6.11 -8.15 -2.52
CA HIS A 204 -5.52 -9.34 -1.92
C HIS A 204 -5.08 -9.06 -0.48
N GLY A 205 -4.71 -10.11 0.25
CA GLY A 205 -4.05 -9.99 1.54
C GLY A 205 -2.54 -9.80 1.43
N TRP A 206 -1.81 -9.96 2.56
CA TRP A 206 -0.38 -9.71 2.62
C TRP A 206 0.30 -10.52 3.73
N HIS A 207 1.46 -11.11 3.44
CA HIS A 207 2.31 -11.75 4.44
C HIS A 207 3.19 -10.73 5.17
N LEU A 208 3.29 -10.89 6.49
CA LEU A 208 4.12 -10.05 7.37
C LEU A 208 5.05 -10.89 8.26
N GLY A 209 5.72 -11.88 7.67
CA GLY A 209 6.68 -12.73 8.33
C GLY A 209 6.19 -14.16 8.61
N ASP A 210 4.90 -14.43 8.53
CA ASP A 210 4.33 -15.76 8.62
C ASP A 210 4.93 -16.67 7.55
N HIS A 211 5.24 -17.92 7.89
CA HIS A 211 5.94 -18.87 7.03
C HIS A 211 7.25 -18.34 6.40
N GLY A 212 7.83 -17.28 6.96
CA GLY A 212 8.98 -16.56 6.37
C GLY A 212 8.64 -15.76 5.12
N LEU A 213 7.38 -15.45 4.89
CA LEU A 213 6.88 -14.75 3.71
C LEU A 213 6.58 -13.28 4.00
N TRP A 214 6.80 -12.40 3.02
CA TRP A 214 6.72 -10.94 3.16
C TRP A 214 5.99 -10.20 2.04
N ILE A 215 5.36 -10.91 1.16
CA ILE A 215 4.58 -10.35 0.05
C ILE A 215 3.31 -11.19 -0.15
N LYS A 216 2.75 -11.26 -1.34
CA LYS A 216 1.40 -11.78 -1.55
C LYS A 216 1.28 -13.02 -2.43
N HIS A 217 2.23 -13.34 -3.27
CA HIS A 217 2.11 -14.32 -4.36
C HIS A 217 2.02 -15.79 -3.90
N THR A 218 1.06 -16.12 -3.08
CA THR A 218 0.78 -17.48 -2.57
C THR A 218 -0.72 -17.74 -2.53
N ASN A 219 -1.09 -18.99 -2.28
CA ASN A 219 -2.47 -19.39 -2.01
C ASN A 219 -2.75 -19.58 -0.50
N PHE A 220 -1.88 -19.11 0.37
CA PHE A 220 -2.15 -19.09 1.80
C PHE A 220 -3.23 -18.06 2.14
N GLU A 221 -3.97 -18.32 3.21
CA GLU A 221 -5.08 -17.50 3.67
C GLU A 221 -4.67 -16.01 3.83
N GLN A 222 -3.47 -15.75 4.33
CA GLN A 222 -2.95 -14.40 4.51
C GLN A 222 -2.83 -13.59 3.20
N ALA A 223 -2.70 -14.27 2.06
CA ALA A 223 -2.58 -13.63 0.76
C ALA A 223 -3.91 -13.59 -0.02
N VAL A 224 -4.79 -14.57 0.18
CA VAL A 224 -6.04 -14.68 -0.59
C VAL A 224 -7.24 -14.09 0.13
N SER A 225 -7.19 -13.99 1.47
CA SER A 225 -8.25 -13.37 2.25
C SER A 225 -8.04 -11.85 2.29
N SER A 226 -8.99 -11.11 1.77
CA SER A 226 -9.01 -9.65 1.83
C SER A 226 -10.33 -9.14 2.39
N PRO A 227 -10.33 -7.97 3.08
CA PRO A 227 -11.56 -7.41 3.62
C PRO A 227 -12.49 -6.97 2.50
N MET A 228 -13.80 -7.17 2.71
CA MET A 228 -14.86 -6.57 1.91
C MET A 228 -15.94 -6.03 2.84
N ILE A 229 -16.31 -4.77 2.65
CA ILE A 229 -17.36 -4.08 3.40
C ILE A 229 -18.32 -3.47 2.39
N ILE A 230 -19.60 -3.75 2.55
CA ILE A 230 -20.67 -3.20 1.71
C ILE A 230 -21.63 -2.43 2.63
N TYR A 231 -21.87 -1.17 2.30
CA TYR A 231 -22.90 -0.34 2.88
C TYR A 231 -23.96 -0.05 1.82
N SER A 232 -25.23 -0.30 2.17
CA SER A 232 -26.37 0.03 1.33
C SER A 232 -27.45 0.65 2.22
N PRO A 233 -27.85 1.92 1.97
CA PRO A 233 -28.82 2.62 2.80
C PRO A 233 -30.21 1.96 2.77
N ASP A 234 -30.60 1.33 1.67
CA ASP A 234 -31.95 0.80 1.48
C ASP A 234 -32.16 -0.59 2.12
N HIS A 235 -31.12 -1.27 2.54
CA HIS A 235 -31.24 -2.69 2.92
C HIS A 235 -31.35 -2.96 4.43
N GLY A 236 -31.26 -1.93 5.29
CA GLY A 236 -31.51 -2.03 6.73
C GLY A 236 -30.70 -3.12 7.48
N ILE A 237 -29.62 -3.60 6.87
CA ILE A 237 -28.78 -4.67 7.41
C ILE A 237 -27.61 -4.02 8.13
N GLU A 238 -27.79 -3.72 9.40
CA GLU A 238 -26.73 -3.16 10.22
C GLU A 238 -25.90 -4.27 10.87
N ASN A 239 -24.58 -4.11 10.86
CA ASN A 239 -23.60 -4.92 11.62
C ASN A 239 -23.63 -6.44 11.36
N ASN A 240 -24.06 -6.87 10.19
CA ASN A 240 -24.02 -8.28 9.84
C ASN A 240 -22.67 -8.69 9.25
N LYS A 241 -22.23 -9.89 9.59
CA LYS A 241 -21.07 -10.55 9.00
C LYS A 241 -21.49 -11.83 8.33
N THR A 242 -20.91 -12.15 7.20
CA THR A 242 -21.08 -13.44 6.53
C THR A 242 -19.74 -14.12 6.37
N ASN A 243 -19.75 -15.45 6.46
CA ASN A 243 -18.61 -16.30 6.12
C ASN A 243 -18.80 -16.97 4.75
N SER A 244 -19.80 -16.55 3.98
CA SER A 244 -19.98 -17.06 2.62
C SER A 244 -18.78 -16.64 1.76
N PRO A 245 -18.18 -17.57 1.02
CA PRO A 245 -17.15 -17.22 0.06
C PRO A 245 -17.74 -16.32 -1.04
N VAL A 246 -17.01 -15.28 -1.39
CA VAL A 246 -17.35 -14.35 -2.46
C VAL A 246 -16.11 -14.09 -3.31
N GLU A 247 -16.33 -13.71 -4.56
CA GLU A 247 -15.25 -13.31 -5.48
C GLU A 247 -15.39 -11.83 -5.81
N LEU A 248 -14.28 -11.19 -6.16
CA LEU A 248 -14.31 -9.77 -6.55
C LEU A 248 -15.15 -9.52 -7.81
N LEU A 249 -15.39 -10.55 -8.62
CA LEU A 249 -16.30 -10.49 -9.77
C LEU A 249 -17.77 -10.29 -9.36
N ASP A 250 -18.15 -10.70 -8.15
CA ASP A 250 -19.51 -10.55 -7.63
C ASP A 250 -19.88 -9.11 -7.31
N ILE A 251 -18.88 -8.19 -7.25
CA ILE A 251 -19.12 -6.76 -6.96
C ILE A 251 -19.88 -6.06 -8.09
N LEU A 252 -19.71 -6.52 -9.34
CA LEU A 252 -20.27 -5.88 -10.54
C LEU A 252 -21.34 -6.71 -11.22
N SER A 253 -21.74 -7.85 -10.63
CA SER A 253 -22.73 -8.76 -11.22
C SER A 253 -24.18 -8.45 -10.81
#